data_4cf7055ecfe00860480d9cafe17a73bd
#
_entry.id   4cf7055ecfe00860480d9cafe17a73bd
#
_cell.length_a   1.000
_cell.length_b   1.000
_cell.length_c   1.000
_cell.angle_alpha   90.00
_cell.angle_beta   90.00
_cell.angle_gamma   90.00
#
_symmetry.space_group_name_H-M   'P 1'
#
loop_
_entity.id
_entity.type
_entity.pdbx_description
1 polymer ?
#
loop_
_entity_poly.entity_id
_entity_poly.type
_entity_poly.pdbx_seq_one_letter_code
_entity_poly.pdbx_strand_id
1 'polypeptide(L)'
;MPAPFVVGVNRSGTTLLRMMLDAHPELTIPPETHFVPELIETAEDGATDAEHLLATITSQREWGDFGLSEEDLLARFKALDPLTAGGALREFYEAYAERIGKPRWGEKTPIYVKSMRAIQSALPEARFVHVIRDGRDVALSIRDRATKEHPIDKIAERWVRRITRARAQAKRLSHYKEIRYEALILETEPTLREILDFFALPWDDAVLDYHQHSAERLEEMKRELPDSGKRTVLSVERRMMTHARTTEAPDPRRVSRWREQMDRADRELFESIAGDLLRELGYATGDGPGTEPRAAEEATPAATEAEAPAAEEATPAATEAEAPAAEEEASS
;
A
#
# COMPACT_ATOMS: atom_id res chain seq x y z
N MET A 1 11.23 -11.70 3.86
CA MET A 1 9.87 -12.14 3.49
C MET A 1 9.16 -10.98 2.81
N PRO A 2 8.17 -11.22 1.92
CA PRO A 2 7.38 -10.13 1.35
C PRO A 2 6.69 -9.30 2.42
N ALA A 3 6.70 -7.97 2.24
CA ALA A 3 5.99 -7.02 3.08
C ALA A 3 4.73 -6.53 2.34
N PRO A 4 3.52 -6.95 2.75
CA PRO A 4 2.26 -6.54 2.15
C PRO A 4 1.97 -5.04 2.32
N PHE A 5 1.67 -4.34 1.22
CA PHE A 5 1.21 -2.96 1.23
C PHE A 5 -0.12 -2.83 0.49
N VAL A 6 -1.19 -2.47 1.20
CA VAL A 6 -2.50 -2.20 0.61
C VAL A 6 -2.68 -0.70 0.40
N VAL A 7 -2.77 -0.30 -0.85
CA VAL A 7 -2.87 1.11 -1.26
C VAL A 7 -4.10 1.37 -2.12
N GLY A 8 -4.45 2.64 -2.33
CA GLY A 8 -5.57 3.00 -3.20
C GLY A 8 -6.08 4.42 -3.01
N VAL A 9 -7.11 4.75 -3.75
CA VAL A 9 -7.88 5.98 -3.51
C VAL A 9 -8.72 5.77 -2.24
N ASN A 10 -8.82 6.80 -1.40
CA ASN A 10 -9.70 6.73 -0.23
C ASN A 10 -11.11 6.29 -0.67
N ARG A 11 -11.77 5.42 0.08
CA ARG A 11 -13.10 4.84 -0.18
C ARG A 11 -13.13 3.73 -1.24
N SER A 12 -11.97 3.22 -1.67
CA SER A 12 -11.89 2.09 -2.60
C SER A 12 -11.98 0.71 -1.94
N GLY A 13 -12.20 0.60 -0.61
CA GLY A 13 -12.32 -0.69 0.07
C GLY A 13 -11.04 -1.22 0.72
N THR A 14 -9.96 -0.42 0.76
CA THR A 14 -8.68 -0.81 1.38
C THR A 14 -8.80 -1.21 2.85
N THR A 15 -9.72 -0.61 3.61
CA THR A 15 -9.94 -1.01 5.01
C THR A 15 -10.63 -2.37 5.12
N LEU A 16 -11.54 -2.69 4.20
CA LEU A 16 -12.15 -4.03 4.13
C LEU A 16 -11.07 -5.09 3.86
N LEU A 17 -10.25 -4.86 2.83
CA LEU A 17 -9.15 -5.77 2.51
C LEU A 17 -8.15 -5.90 3.68
N ARG A 18 -7.85 -4.79 4.38
CA ARG A 18 -7.04 -4.85 5.60
C ARG A 18 -7.61 -5.85 6.61
N MET A 19 -8.92 -5.76 6.92
CA MET A 19 -9.53 -6.64 7.92
C MET A 19 -9.52 -8.11 7.48
N MET A 20 -9.75 -8.37 6.20
CA MET A 20 -9.64 -9.71 5.63
C MET A 20 -8.22 -10.27 5.79
N LEU A 21 -7.21 -9.50 5.40
CA LEU A 21 -5.81 -9.91 5.50
C LEU A 21 -5.33 -10.02 6.95
N ASP A 22 -5.74 -9.10 7.81
CA ASP A 22 -5.37 -9.11 9.24
C ASP A 22 -6.00 -10.28 10.00
N ALA A 23 -7.07 -10.89 9.50
CA ALA A 23 -7.64 -12.13 10.06
C ALA A 23 -6.74 -13.35 9.82
N HIS A 24 -5.84 -13.31 8.83
CA HIS A 24 -4.90 -14.40 8.58
C HIS A 24 -4.00 -14.64 9.80
N PRO A 25 -3.79 -15.91 10.25
CA PRO A 25 -3.04 -16.22 11.48
C PRO A 25 -1.59 -15.74 11.45
N GLU A 26 -0.98 -15.67 10.27
CA GLU A 26 0.42 -15.26 10.13
C GLU A 26 0.62 -13.77 9.85
N LEU A 27 -0.41 -12.98 9.61
CA LEU A 27 -0.27 -11.58 9.17
C LEU A 27 -1.04 -10.63 10.08
N THR A 28 -0.40 -9.54 10.51
CA THR A 28 -1.09 -8.40 11.11
C THR A 28 -0.83 -7.12 10.34
N ILE A 29 -1.83 -6.24 10.30
CA ILE A 29 -1.74 -4.93 9.64
C ILE A 29 -2.20 -3.85 10.63
N PRO A 30 -1.32 -2.92 11.05
CA PRO A 30 -1.66 -1.87 12.00
C PRO A 30 -2.74 -0.90 11.47
N PRO A 31 -3.30 -0.03 12.31
CA PRO A 31 -3.98 1.18 11.86
C PRO A 31 -3.13 2.01 10.89
N GLU A 32 -3.76 2.92 10.14
CA GLU A 32 -3.03 3.74 9.16
C GLU A 32 -1.88 4.52 9.80
N THR A 33 -0.66 4.31 9.31
CA THR A 33 0.57 4.81 9.93
C THR A 33 0.86 6.28 9.61
N HIS A 34 0.56 6.72 8.40
CA HIS A 34 0.73 8.08 7.88
C HIS A 34 2.16 8.65 7.86
N PHE A 35 3.11 8.10 8.62
CA PHE A 35 4.48 8.62 8.78
C PHE A 35 5.50 8.05 7.78
N VAL A 36 5.21 6.96 7.08
CA VAL A 36 6.24 6.23 6.30
C VAL A 36 6.97 7.10 5.28
N PRO A 37 6.29 7.92 4.44
CA PRO A 37 7.01 8.80 3.53
C PRO A 37 7.86 9.87 4.24
N GLU A 38 7.34 10.45 5.33
CA GLU A 38 8.04 11.45 6.11
C GLU A 38 9.30 10.87 6.79
N LEU A 39 9.21 9.64 7.32
CA LEU A 39 10.35 8.94 7.90
C LEU A 39 11.43 8.63 6.87
N ILE A 40 11.04 8.27 5.64
CA ILE A 40 11.99 8.05 4.54
C ILE A 40 12.70 9.36 4.18
N GLU A 41 11.95 10.46 4.02
CA GLU A 41 12.49 11.79 3.74
C GLU A 41 13.45 12.25 4.86
N THR A 42 13.05 12.09 6.13
CA THR A 42 13.88 12.41 7.30
C THR A 42 15.21 11.66 7.28
N ALA A 43 15.20 10.37 6.91
CA ALA A 43 16.41 9.56 6.87
C ALA A 43 17.36 9.93 5.69
N GLU A 44 16.84 10.47 4.60
CA GLU A 44 17.63 10.89 3.43
C GLU A 44 18.37 12.21 3.66
N ASP A 45 17.90 13.07 4.57
CA ASP A 45 18.51 14.38 4.86
C ASP A 45 19.84 14.31 5.63
N GLY A 46 20.36 13.11 5.92
CA GLY A 46 21.74 12.86 6.34
C GLY A 46 22.09 13.22 7.81
N ALA A 47 21.14 13.72 8.59
CA ALA A 47 21.30 14.01 10.03
C ALA A 47 20.46 13.06 10.90
N THR A 48 20.42 11.78 10.53
CA THR A 48 19.44 10.85 11.07
C THR A 48 20.01 10.10 12.26
N ASP A 49 19.54 10.42 13.43
CA ASP A 49 19.69 9.62 14.64
C ASP A 49 18.37 8.91 15.00
N ALA A 50 18.47 7.94 15.92
CA ALA A 50 17.33 7.13 16.34
C ALA A 50 16.22 7.97 16.98
N GLU A 51 16.59 9.01 17.74
CA GLU A 51 15.67 9.93 18.40
C GLU A 51 14.85 10.73 17.37
N HIS A 52 15.46 11.16 16.28
CA HIS A 52 14.77 11.93 15.23
C HIS A 52 13.76 11.04 14.47
N LEU A 53 14.16 9.81 14.12
CA LEU A 53 13.24 8.86 13.49
C LEU A 53 12.08 8.50 14.43
N LEU A 54 12.35 8.28 15.72
CA LEU A 54 11.30 8.04 16.70
C LEU A 54 10.35 9.25 16.78
N ALA A 55 10.88 10.46 16.86
CA ALA A 55 10.07 11.68 16.94
C ALA A 55 9.15 11.83 15.72
N THR A 56 9.60 11.47 14.51
CA THR A 56 8.76 11.48 13.31
C THR A 56 7.55 10.56 13.44
N ILE A 57 7.72 9.39 14.06
CA ILE A 57 6.64 8.43 14.30
C ILE A 57 5.72 8.90 15.43
N THR A 58 6.29 9.30 16.57
CA THR A 58 5.53 9.61 17.79
C THR A 58 4.79 10.95 17.71
N SER A 59 5.23 11.86 16.82
CA SER A 59 4.53 13.10 16.52
C SER A 59 3.20 12.91 15.77
N GLN A 60 2.96 11.73 15.21
CA GLN A 60 1.71 11.46 14.51
C GLN A 60 0.56 11.31 15.53
N ARG A 61 -0.55 11.95 15.24
CA ARG A 61 -1.74 11.88 16.13
C ARG A 61 -2.27 10.47 16.32
N GLU A 62 -1.96 9.57 15.39
CA GLU A 62 -2.31 8.15 15.40
C GLU A 62 -1.37 7.29 16.27
N TRP A 63 -0.24 7.84 16.79
CA TRP A 63 0.77 7.08 17.55
C TRP A 63 0.19 6.16 18.63
N GLY A 64 -0.73 6.67 19.46
CA GLY A 64 -1.32 5.85 20.51
C GLY A 64 -2.20 4.69 20.03
N ASP A 65 -2.52 4.59 18.73
CA ASP A 65 -3.28 3.45 18.17
C ASP A 65 -2.40 2.18 18.05
N PHE A 66 -1.09 2.34 18.04
CA PHE A 66 -0.18 1.22 17.84
C PHE A 66 0.14 0.48 19.14
N GLY A 67 -0.06 1.11 20.30
CA GLY A 67 0.18 0.50 21.63
C GLY A 67 1.63 0.04 21.83
N LEU A 68 2.59 0.76 21.24
CA LEU A 68 4.02 0.51 21.35
C LEU A 68 4.65 1.44 22.40
N SER A 69 5.76 0.99 23.01
CA SER A 69 6.58 1.79 23.90
C SER A 69 7.61 2.59 23.10
N GLU A 70 7.70 3.90 23.40
CA GLU A 70 8.75 4.77 22.81
C GLU A 70 10.15 4.30 23.22
N GLU A 71 10.32 3.88 24.48
CA GLU A 71 11.61 3.42 25.01
C GLU A 71 12.06 2.14 24.29
N ASP A 72 11.18 1.15 24.12
CA ASP A 72 11.49 -0.09 23.41
C ASP A 72 11.83 0.18 21.93
N LEU A 73 11.02 1.00 21.26
CA LEU A 73 11.25 1.34 19.86
C LEU A 73 12.56 2.13 19.66
N LEU A 74 12.88 3.05 20.58
CA LEU A 74 14.16 3.76 20.57
C LEU A 74 15.35 2.81 20.74
N ALA A 75 15.24 1.85 21.66
CA ALA A 75 16.28 0.86 21.88
C ALA A 75 16.53 0.00 20.63
N ARG A 76 15.45 -0.41 19.94
CA ARG A 76 15.52 -1.13 18.66
C ARG A 76 16.22 -0.29 17.58
N PHE A 77 15.86 0.98 17.44
CA PHE A 77 16.49 1.87 16.45
C PHE A 77 17.97 2.08 16.72
N LYS A 78 18.36 2.25 18.00
CA LYS A 78 19.78 2.37 18.41
C LYS A 78 20.61 1.12 18.17
N ALA A 79 19.98 -0.04 18.08
CA ALA A 79 20.66 -1.30 17.78
C ALA A 79 20.94 -1.50 16.28
N LEU A 80 20.35 -0.68 15.41
CA LEU A 80 20.57 -0.76 13.96
C LEU A 80 21.92 -0.19 13.56
N ASP A 81 22.73 -0.98 12.82
CA ASP A 81 24.00 -0.53 12.23
C ASP A 81 24.13 -1.12 10.80
N PRO A 82 23.96 -0.32 9.74
CA PRO A 82 23.64 1.11 9.78
C PRO A 82 22.15 1.40 10.10
N LEU A 83 21.89 2.51 10.77
CA LEU A 83 20.54 3.03 10.94
C LEU A 83 20.02 3.56 9.60
N THR A 84 18.96 2.95 9.09
CA THR A 84 18.31 3.34 7.83
C THR A 84 16.80 3.48 8.00
N ALA A 85 16.14 4.22 7.09
CA ALA A 85 14.68 4.29 7.06
C ALA A 85 14.03 2.90 6.97
N GLY A 86 14.55 2.05 6.09
CA GLY A 86 14.04 0.69 5.93
C GLY A 86 14.23 -0.18 7.16
N GLY A 87 15.38 -0.03 7.86
CA GLY A 87 15.62 -0.69 9.14
C GLY A 87 14.62 -0.24 10.21
N ALA A 88 14.49 1.08 10.41
CA ALA A 88 13.55 1.63 11.39
C ALA A 88 12.09 1.26 11.11
N LEU A 89 11.69 1.24 9.84
CA LEU A 89 10.34 0.78 9.44
C LEU A 89 10.12 -0.69 9.79
N ARG A 90 11.10 -1.57 9.51
CA ARG A 90 10.99 -2.99 9.88
C ARG A 90 10.85 -3.15 11.38
N GLU A 91 11.70 -2.51 12.17
CA GLU A 91 11.62 -2.58 13.64
C GLU A 91 10.27 -2.10 14.18
N PHE A 92 9.70 -1.02 13.60
CA PHE A 92 8.37 -0.58 13.99
C PHE A 92 7.29 -1.64 13.71
N TYR A 93 7.26 -2.19 12.49
CA TYR A 93 6.25 -3.17 12.12
C TYR A 93 6.46 -4.53 12.82
N GLU A 94 7.70 -4.93 13.05
CA GLU A 94 8.04 -6.14 13.79
C GLU A 94 7.63 -6.02 15.27
N ALA A 95 7.93 -4.88 15.92
CA ALA A 95 7.46 -4.61 17.27
C ALA A 95 5.92 -4.66 17.37
N TYR A 96 5.23 -4.12 16.35
CA TYR A 96 3.77 -4.21 16.31
C TYR A 96 3.30 -5.66 16.11
N ALA A 97 3.91 -6.43 15.22
CA ALA A 97 3.56 -7.82 14.99
C ALA A 97 3.80 -8.71 16.22
N GLU A 98 4.93 -8.51 16.91
CA GLU A 98 5.24 -9.16 18.17
C GLU A 98 4.19 -8.88 19.24
N ARG A 99 3.76 -7.60 19.38
CA ARG A 99 2.70 -7.21 20.32
C ARG A 99 1.39 -7.94 20.04
N ILE A 100 1.05 -8.16 18.76
CA ILE A 100 -0.16 -8.89 18.36
C ILE A 100 0.03 -10.41 18.43
N GLY A 101 1.27 -10.91 18.48
CA GLY A 101 1.59 -12.34 18.50
C GLY A 101 1.54 -12.99 17.11
N LYS A 102 1.81 -12.23 16.04
CA LYS A 102 1.83 -12.74 14.66
C LYS A 102 3.23 -12.62 14.05
N PRO A 103 3.68 -13.59 13.21
CA PRO A 103 5.05 -13.63 12.71
C PRO A 103 5.33 -12.64 11.56
N ARG A 104 4.29 -12.09 10.93
CA ARG A 104 4.42 -11.22 9.76
C ARG A 104 3.60 -9.96 9.92
N TRP A 105 4.08 -8.90 9.31
CA TRP A 105 3.39 -7.62 9.27
C TRP A 105 3.06 -7.19 7.85
N GLY A 106 2.10 -6.29 7.72
CA GLY A 106 1.77 -5.57 6.50
C GLY A 106 1.38 -4.14 6.81
N GLU A 107 1.03 -3.38 5.79
CA GLU A 107 0.69 -1.97 5.88
C GLU A 107 -0.58 -1.66 5.07
N LYS A 108 -1.44 -0.79 5.61
CA LYS A 108 -2.58 -0.26 4.87
C LYS A 108 -2.80 1.22 5.19
N THR A 109 -2.19 2.07 4.42
CA THR A 109 -2.48 3.50 4.37
C THR A 109 -2.75 3.89 2.91
N PRO A 110 -4.02 4.12 2.54
CA PRO A 110 -4.41 4.26 1.13
C PRO A 110 -3.59 5.32 0.38
N ILE A 111 -3.26 6.43 1.06
CA ILE A 111 -2.53 7.55 0.44
C ILE A 111 -1.10 7.20 0.03
N TYR A 112 -0.53 6.10 0.52
CA TYR A 112 0.81 5.64 0.12
C TYR A 112 0.89 5.23 -1.34
N VAL A 113 -0.24 5.12 -2.02
CA VAL A 113 -0.32 5.05 -3.49
C VAL A 113 0.48 6.17 -4.19
N LYS A 114 0.78 7.26 -3.49
CA LYS A 114 1.59 8.37 -4.03
C LYS A 114 3.09 8.17 -3.85
N SER A 115 3.51 7.29 -2.94
CA SER A 115 4.90 7.17 -2.47
C SER A 115 5.46 5.75 -2.64
N MET A 116 4.80 4.90 -3.43
CA MET A 116 5.17 3.49 -3.59
C MET A 116 6.64 3.29 -4.00
N ARG A 117 7.18 4.16 -4.86
CA ARG A 117 8.59 4.07 -5.28
C ARG A 117 9.57 4.35 -4.13
N ALA A 118 9.32 5.40 -3.35
CA ALA A 118 10.15 5.71 -2.19
C ALA A 118 10.08 4.58 -1.16
N ILE A 119 8.87 4.05 -0.92
CA ILE A 119 8.66 2.91 -0.02
C ILE A 119 9.42 1.68 -0.52
N GLN A 120 9.34 1.31 -1.81
CA GLN A 120 10.06 0.15 -2.32
C GLN A 120 11.58 0.36 -2.35
N SER A 121 12.05 1.61 -2.48
CA SER A 121 13.48 1.93 -2.34
C SER A 121 13.99 1.66 -0.92
N ALA A 122 13.21 2.01 0.10
CA ALA A 122 13.55 1.77 1.51
C ALA A 122 13.28 0.31 1.95
N LEU A 123 12.25 -0.31 1.39
CA LEU A 123 11.80 -1.68 1.66
C LEU A 123 11.70 -2.46 0.34
N PRO A 124 12.80 -3.00 -0.21
CA PRO A 124 12.79 -3.72 -1.48
C PRO A 124 11.82 -4.92 -1.53
N GLU A 125 11.52 -5.49 -0.38
CA GLU A 125 10.55 -6.58 -0.19
C GLU A 125 9.08 -6.13 -0.24
N ALA A 126 8.79 -4.83 -0.31
CA ALA A 126 7.42 -4.30 -0.36
C ALA A 126 6.69 -4.79 -1.62
N ARG A 127 5.49 -5.35 -1.43
CA ARG A 127 4.57 -5.76 -2.49
C ARG A 127 3.28 -4.96 -2.39
N PHE A 128 2.91 -4.27 -3.45
CA PHE A 128 1.77 -3.36 -3.45
C PHE A 128 0.54 -4.00 -4.09
N VAL A 129 -0.53 -4.11 -3.32
CA VAL A 129 -1.88 -4.36 -3.85
C VAL A 129 -2.62 -3.03 -3.89
N HIS A 130 -2.90 -2.58 -5.11
CA HIS A 130 -3.65 -1.34 -5.37
C HIS A 130 -5.12 -1.67 -5.59
N VAL A 131 -5.95 -1.33 -4.61
CA VAL A 131 -7.39 -1.51 -4.72
C VAL A 131 -8.01 -0.38 -5.52
N ILE A 132 -8.57 -0.71 -6.67
CA ILE A 132 -9.29 0.20 -7.57
C ILE A 132 -10.78 -0.08 -7.46
N ARG A 133 -11.57 0.99 -7.35
CA ARG A 133 -13.03 0.96 -7.31
C ARG A 133 -13.59 1.94 -8.32
N ASP A 134 -14.78 1.65 -8.86
CA ASP A 134 -15.52 2.60 -9.70
C ASP A 134 -15.56 3.99 -9.04
N GLY A 135 -15.06 4.99 -9.77
CA GLY A 135 -14.92 6.34 -9.25
C GLY A 135 -16.25 6.99 -8.88
N ARG A 136 -17.36 6.59 -9.52
CA ARG A 136 -18.72 7.06 -9.23
C ARG A 136 -19.21 6.54 -7.88
N ASP A 137 -18.92 5.27 -7.56
CA ASP A 137 -19.20 4.69 -6.24
C ASP A 137 -18.28 5.27 -5.15
N VAL A 138 -17.04 5.61 -5.51
CA VAL A 138 -16.14 6.36 -4.61
C VAL A 138 -16.73 7.73 -4.29
N ALA A 139 -17.26 8.42 -5.30
CA ALA A 139 -17.89 9.74 -5.13
C ALA A 139 -19.11 9.68 -4.21
N LEU A 140 -20.01 8.73 -4.42
CA LEU A 140 -21.14 8.50 -3.50
C LEU A 140 -20.65 8.21 -2.07
N SER A 141 -19.65 7.35 -1.92
CA SER A 141 -19.11 7.01 -0.59
C SER A 141 -18.42 8.18 0.12
N ILE A 142 -17.88 9.14 -0.61
CA ILE A 142 -17.35 10.39 -0.05
C ILE A 142 -18.51 11.26 0.41
N ARG A 143 -19.54 11.47 -0.42
CA ARG A 143 -20.71 12.29 -0.10
C ARG A 143 -21.50 11.75 1.09
N ASP A 144 -21.71 10.43 1.18
CA ASP A 144 -22.41 9.76 2.31
C ASP A 144 -21.83 10.13 3.68
N ARG A 145 -20.54 10.50 3.74
CA ARG A 145 -19.81 10.74 5.01
C ARG A 145 -19.36 12.17 5.20
N ALA A 146 -19.56 13.00 4.19
CA ALA A 146 -19.09 14.36 4.20
C ALA A 146 -19.98 15.22 5.11
N THR A 147 -19.34 16.08 5.91
CA THR A 147 -20.00 17.17 6.63
C THR A 147 -20.03 18.46 5.83
N LYS A 148 -19.30 18.49 4.73
CA LYS A 148 -19.22 19.62 3.79
C LYS A 148 -19.48 19.10 2.41
N GLU A 149 -19.99 19.96 1.54
CA GLU A 149 -20.18 19.65 0.13
C GLU A 149 -18.83 19.32 -0.55
N HIS A 150 -18.82 18.23 -1.29
CA HIS A 150 -17.68 17.83 -2.12
C HIS A 150 -18.13 17.85 -3.59
N PRO A 151 -17.70 18.83 -4.37
CA PRO A 151 -18.06 18.94 -5.78
C PRO A 151 -17.62 17.70 -6.56
N ILE A 152 -18.50 17.22 -7.44
CA ILE A 152 -18.31 15.97 -8.18
C ILE A 152 -17.10 16.03 -9.12
N ASP A 153 -16.88 17.18 -9.76
CA ASP A 153 -15.73 17.44 -10.62
C ASP A 153 -14.40 17.27 -9.87
N LYS A 154 -14.32 17.80 -8.64
CA LYS A 154 -13.11 17.68 -7.81
C LYS A 154 -12.86 16.26 -7.32
N ILE A 155 -13.91 15.49 -7.12
CA ILE A 155 -13.77 14.07 -6.80
C ILE A 155 -13.26 13.30 -8.02
N ALA A 156 -13.84 13.54 -9.20
CA ALA A 156 -13.44 12.90 -10.45
C ALA A 156 -11.98 13.21 -10.82
N GLU A 157 -11.60 14.50 -10.82
CA GLU A 157 -10.21 14.94 -11.07
C GLU A 157 -9.21 14.25 -10.12
N ARG A 158 -9.57 14.16 -8.83
CA ARG A 158 -8.72 13.52 -7.82
C ARG A 158 -8.59 12.03 -8.04
N TRP A 159 -9.70 11.36 -8.38
CA TRP A 159 -9.73 9.94 -8.66
C TRP A 159 -8.85 9.61 -9.88
N VAL A 160 -9.05 10.29 -11.01
CA VAL A 160 -8.22 10.14 -12.21
C VAL A 160 -6.75 10.37 -11.89
N ARG A 161 -6.42 11.51 -11.29
CA ARG A 161 -5.04 11.88 -10.99
C ARG A 161 -4.33 10.86 -10.10
N ARG A 162 -5.02 10.30 -9.10
CA ARG A 162 -4.41 9.33 -8.18
C ARG A 162 -4.12 8.00 -8.86
N ILE A 163 -5.06 7.46 -9.62
CA ILE A 163 -4.87 6.19 -10.34
C ILE A 163 -3.81 6.34 -11.43
N THR A 164 -3.87 7.39 -12.23
CA THR A 164 -2.88 7.63 -13.30
C THR A 164 -1.46 7.74 -12.72
N ARG A 165 -1.30 8.48 -11.60
CA ARG A 165 0.00 8.60 -10.92
C ARG A 165 0.46 7.27 -10.31
N ALA A 166 -0.45 6.49 -9.74
CA ALA A 166 -0.13 5.15 -9.23
C ALA A 166 0.42 4.25 -10.33
N ARG A 167 -0.28 4.17 -11.46
CA ARG A 167 0.13 3.37 -12.62
C ARG A 167 1.45 3.85 -13.23
N ALA A 168 1.71 5.16 -13.22
CA ALA A 168 3.00 5.69 -13.65
C ALA A 168 4.16 5.25 -12.74
N GLN A 169 3.94 5.16 -11.42
CA GLN A 169 4.92 4.61 -10.49
C GLN A 169 5.08 3.09 -10.67
N ALA A 170 3.97 2.37 -10.87
CA ALA A 170 3.92 0.91 -11.01
C ALA A 170 4.87 0.38 -12.09
N LYS A 171 5.06 1.13 -13.18
CA LYS A 171 6.03 0.78 -14.26
C LYS A 171 7.48 0.62 -13.78
N ARG A 172 7.79 1.05 -12.57
CA ARG A 172 9.15 1.02 -11.99
C ARG A 172 9.19 0.25 -10.67
N LEU A 173 8.09 -0.42 -10.31
CA LEU A 173 8.01 -1.27 -9.12
C LEU A 173 8.28 -2.72 -9.50
N SER A 174 8.97 -3.44 -8.63
CA SER A 174 9.22 -4.87 -8.83
C SER A 174 7.99 -5.72 -8.54
N HIS A 175 7.14 -5.25 -7.62
CA HIS A 175 5.98 -6.00 -7.17
C HIS A 175 4.76 -5.08 -7.00
N TYR A 176 3.88 -5.12 -7.98
CA TYR A 176 2.64 -4.35 -7.99
C TYR A 176 1.52 -5.15 -8.63
N LYS A 177 0.35 -5.15 -7.99
CA LYS A 177 -0.86 -5.82 -8.46
C LYS A 177 -2.06 -4.92 -8.29
N GLU A 178 -2.92 -4.79 -9.31
CA GLU A 178 -4.21 -4.11 -9.22
C GLU A 178 -5.30 -5.11 -8.92
N ILE A 179 -6.15 -4.78 -7.94
CA ILE A 179 -7.33 -5.56 -7.59
C ILE A 179 -8.57 -4.66 -7.67
N ARG A 180 -9.64 -5.16 -8.26
CA ARG A 180 -10.91 -4.45 -8.26
C ARG A 180 -11.66 -4.67 -6.96
N TYR A 181 -12.17 -3.59 -6.40
CA TYR A 181 -13.08 -3.67 -5.24
C TYR A 181 -14.30 -4.54 -5.54
N GLU A 182 -14.83 -4.43 -6.75
CA GLU A 182 -15.99 -5.19 -7.21
C GLU A 182 -15.71 -6.70 -7.20
N ALA A 183 -14.54 -7.13 -7.67
CA ALA A 183 -14.12 -8.54 -7.58
C ALA A 183 -13.94 -8.99 -6.13
N LEU A 184 -13.34 -8.14 -5.27
CA LEU A 184 -13.21 -8.44 -3.84
C LEU A 184 -14.57 -8.68 -3.16
N ILE A 185 -15.65 -8.06 -3.65
CA ILE A 185 -17.00 -8.21 -3.09
C ILE A 185 -17.75 -9.39 -3.71
N LEU A 186 -17.67 -9.56 -5.03
CA LEU A 186 -18.50 -10.52 -5.79
C LEU A 186 -17.81 -11.89 -5.94
N GLU A 187 -16.48 -11.90 -5.94
CA GLU A 187 -15.61 -13.05 -6.11
C GLU A 187 -14.58 -13.11 -4.98
N THR A 188 -15.05 -12.99 -3.72
CA THR A 188 -14.22 -12.76 -2.54
C THR A 188 -13.10 -13.80 -2.40
N GLU A 189 -13.42 -15.10 -2.40
CA GLU A 189 -12.43 -16.15 -2.20
C GLU A 189 -11.40 -16.22 -3.32
N PRO A 190 -11.75 -16.27 -4.62
CA PRO A 190 -10.76 -16.26 -5.70
C PRO A 190 -9.84 -15.03 -5.62
N THR A 191 -10.40 -13.85 -5.35
CA THR A 191 -9.64 -12.61 -5.23
C THR A 191 -8.67 -12.64 -4.05
N LEU A 192 -9.08 -13.15 -2.89
CA LEU A 192 -8.22 -13.28 -1.73
C LEU A 192 -7.11 -14.32 -1.94
N ARG A 193 -7.39 -15.45 -2.61
CA ARG A 193 -6.35 -16.42 -2.99
C ARG A 193 -5.27 -15.78 -3.84
N GLU A 194 -5.65 -15.03 -4.86
CA GLU A 194 -4.72 -14.29 -5.72
C GLU A 194 -3.87 -13.26 -4.94
N ILE A 195 -4.46 -12.57 -3.96
CA ILE A 195 -3.75 -11.61 -3.11
C ILE A 195 -2.79 -12.32 -2.16
N LEU A 196 -3.22 -13.42 -1.52
CA LEU A 196 -2.37 -14.18 -0.60
C LEU A 196 -1.18 -14.81 -1.34
N ASP A 197 -1.39 -15.38 -2.52
CA ASP A 197 -0.30 -15.88 -3.38
C ASP A 197 0.69 -14.76 -3.73
N PHE A 198 0.19 -13.59 -4.11
CA PHE A 198 1.03 -12.44 -4.39
C PHE A 198 1.86 -12.00 -3.17
N PHE A 199 1.34 -12.16 -1.96
CA PHE A 199 2.04 -11.87 -0.71
C PHE A 199 2.87 -13.06 -0.17
N ALA A 200 2.89 -14.19 -0.88
CA ALA A 200 3.49 -15.44 -0.43
C ALA A 200 3.00 -15.85 0.97
N LEU A 201 1.69 -15.85 1.14
CA LEU A 201 0.95 -16.35 2.30
C LEU A 201 0.17 -17.61 1.90
N PRO A 202 0.17 -18.66 2.71
CA PRO A 202 -0.70 -19.79 2.47
C PRO A 202 -2.18 -19.38 2.59
N TRP A 203 -3.07 -20.16 1.99
CA TRP A 203 -4.49 -19.95 2.19
C TRP A 203 -4.90 -20.33 3.61
N ASP A 204 -5.73 -19.48 4.24
CA ASP A 204 -6.39 -19.76 5.49
C ASP A 204 -7.82 -19.20 5.46
N ASP A 205 -8.81 -19.99 5.84
CA ASP A 205 -10.23 -19.62 5.77
C ASP A 205 -10.60 -18.44 6.69
N ALA A 206 -9.79 -18.15 7.70
CA ALA A 206 -9.99 -17.02 8.61
C ALA A 206 -10.13 -15.68 7.87
N VAL A 207 -9.52 -15.55 6.67
CA VAL A 207 -9.65 -14.32 5.86
C VAL A 207 -11.08 -14.09 5.36
N LEU A 208 -11.90 -15.14 5.22
CA LEU A 208 -13.32 -15.04 4.87
C LEU A 208 -14.17 -14.67 6.09
N ASP A 209 -13.77 -15.16 7.26
CA ASP A 209 -14.47 -14.96 8.53
C ASP A 209 -14.00 -13.71 9.29
N TYR A 210 -13.23 -12.81 8.64
CA TYR A 210 -12.64 -11.60 9.23
C TYR A 210 -13.63 -10.78 10.06
N HIS A 211 -14.91 -10.76 9.69
CA HIS A 211 -15.95 -9.97 10.36
C HIS A 211 -16.24 -10.46 11.80
N GLN A 212 -15.90 -11.70 12.14
CA GLN A 212 -16.02 -12.23 13.49
C GLN A 212 -14.99 -11.62 14.45
N HIS A 213 -13.82 -11.20 13.93
CA HIS A 213 -12.70 -10.64 14.69
C HIS A 213 -12.49 -9.14 14.50
N SER A 214 -13.15 -8.56 13.50
CA SER A 214 -12.95 -7.14 13.15
C SER A 214 -13.27 -6.18 14.28
N ALA A 215 -14.27 -6.49 15.12
CA ALA A 215 -14.65 -5.63 16.24
C ALA A 215 -13.51 -5.53 17.26
N GLU A 216 -12.82 -6.62 17.57
CA GLU A 216 -11.66 -6.67 18.46
C GLU A 216 -10.50 -5.82 17.89
N ARG A 217 -10.23 -5.96 16.59
CA ARG A 217 -9.18 -5.19 15.92
C ARG A 217 -9.47 -3.69 15.84
N LEU A 218 -10.73 -3.28 15.96
CA LEU A 218 -11.12 -1.87 16.01
C LEU A 218 -10.97 -1.25 17.41
N GLU A 219 -10.81 -2.06 18.47
CA GLU A 219 -10.59 -1.56 19.83
C GLU A 219 -9.35 -0.64 19.93
N GLU A 220 -8.29 -0.96 19.18
CA GLU A 220 -7.05 -0.16 19.11
C GLU A 220 -7.32 1.31 18.71
N MET A 221 -8.37 1.52 17.92
CA MET A 221 -8.75 2.84 17.40
C MET A 221 -9.84 3.51 18.26
N LYS A 222 -10.27 2.92 19.37
CA LYS A 222 -11.28 3.49 20.29
C LYS A 222 -10.70 4.58 21.19
N ARG A 223 -10.06 5.54 20.57
CA ARG A 223 -9.62 6.77 21.24
C ARG A 223 -9.88 7.98 20.34
N GLU A 224 -9.99 9.14 20.96
CA GLU A 224 -10.08 10.40 20.22
C GLU A 224 -8.74 10.74 19.57
N LEU A 225 -8.77 11.23 18.34
CA LEU A 225 -7.59 11.79 17.69
C LEU A 225 -7.56 13.30 17.92
N PRO A 226 -6.47 13.84 18.50
CA PRO A 226 -6.33 15.25 18.78
C PRO A 226 -6.28 16.10 17.52
N ASP A 227 -6.51 17.39 17.67
CA ASP A 227 -6.23 18.37 16.63
C ASP A 227 -4.73 18.41 16.35
N SER A 228 -4.37 18.39 15.08
CA SER A 228 -2.98 18.46 14.64
C SER A 228 -2.67 19.78 13.88
N GLY A 229 -3.54 20.79 14.01
CA GLY A 229 -3.43 22.05 13.27
C GLY A 229 -3.80 21.97 11.79
N LYS A 230 -3.67 20.79 11.17
CA LYS A 230 -4.11 20.50 9.81
C LYS A 230 -5.40 19.68 9.74
N ARG A 231 -5.76 19.01 10.83
CA ARG A 231 -6.93 18.12 10.95
C ARG A 231 -7.59 18.36 12.29
N THR A 232 -8.90 18.63 12.27
CA THR A 232 -9.71 18.81 13.49
C THR A 232 -9.79 17.55 14.32
N VAL A 233 -10.13 17.70 15.59
CA VAL A 233 -10.43 16.57 16.50
C VAL A 233 -11.38 15.58 15.83
N LEU A 234 -11.09 14.31 15.97
CA LEU A 234 -11.93 13.23 15.47
C LEU A 234 -12.36 12.35 16.63
N SER A 235 -13.65 12.42 16.99
CA SER A 235 -14.21 11.67 18.12
C SER A 235 -14.20 10.16 17.88
N VAL A 236 -14.25 9.39 18.97
CA VAL A 236 -14.33 7.92 18.94
C VAL A 236 -15.51 7.46 18.08
N GLU A 237 -16.71 8.03 18.30
CA GLU A 237 -17.92 7.64 17.58
C GLU A 237 -17.72 7.82 16.07
N ARG A 238 -17.14 8.94 15.65
CA ARG A 238 -16.92 9.23 14.24
C ARG A 238 -15.88 8.32 13.62
N ARG A 239 -14.83 7.94 14.37
CA ARG A 239 -13.86 6.93 13.95
C ARG A 239 -14.54 5.58 13.76
N MET A 240 -15.30 5.12 14.74
CA MET A 240 -16.01 3.83 14.70
C MET A 240 -17.04 3.80 13.56
N MET A 241 -17.83 4.85 13.36
CA MET A 241 -18.75 4.95 12.21
C MET A 241 -18.02 4.81 10.87
N THR A 242 -16.77 5.26 10.77
CA THR A 242 -15.97 5.12 9.56
C THR A 242 -15.64 3.67 9.27
N HIS A 243 -15.51 2.85 10.29
CA HIS A 243 -15.11 1.45 10.20
C HIS A 243 -16.26 0.45 10.44
N ALA A 244 -17.44 0.90 10.85
CA ALA A 244 -18.57 0.03 11.22
C ALA A 244 -18.89 -1.07 10.18
N ARG A 245 -18.74 -0.74 8.89
CA ARG A 245 -19.02 -1.70 7.80
C ARG A 245 -17.97 -2.80 7.63
N THR A 246 -16.83 -2.69 8.27
CA THR A 246 -15.79 -3.74 8.20
C THR A 246 -16.02 -4.85 9.22
N THR A 247 -17.05 -4.72 10.04
CA THR A 247 -17.52 -5.77 10.96
C THR A 247 -18.65 -6.62 10.37
N GLU A 248 -19.00 -6.38 9.10
CA GLU A 248 -20.05 -7.10 8.38
C GLU A 248 -19.42 -7.85 7.19
N ALA A 249 -20.08 -8.91 6.75
CA ALA A 249 -19.70 -9.63 5.52
C ALA A 249 -19.74 -8.69 4.29
N PRO A 250 -19.00 -8.99 3.20
CA PRO A 250 -19.04 -8.21 1.98
C PRO A 250 -20.48 -8.02 1.46
N ASP A 251 -20.87 -6.78 1.18
CA ASP A 251 -22.23 -6.44 0.73
C ASP A 251 -22.27 -6.16 -0.78
N PRO A 252 -22.81 -7.08 -1.61
CA PRO A 252 -22.91 -6.89 -3.07
C PRO A 252 -23.65 -5.61 -3.49
N ARG A 253 -24.58 -5.11 -2.66
CA ARG A 253 -25.31 -3.86 -2.93
C ARG A 253 -24.39 -2.62 -2.94
N ARG A 254 -23.13 -2.76 -2.58
CA ARG A 254 -22.10 -1.71 -2.66
C ARG A 254 -21.44 -1.59 -4.02
N VAL A 255 -21.65 -2.58 -4.88
CA VAL A 255 -21.14 -2.57 -6.25
C VAL A 255 -22.15 -1.87 -7.16
N SER A 256 -21.66 -0.97 -7.97
CA SER A 256 -22.47 -0.22 -8.97
C SER A 256 -23.67 0.58 -8.40
N ARG A 257 -23.59 1.00 -7.12
CA ARG A 257 -24.63 1.86 -6.49
C ARG A 257 -24.91 3.13 -7.27
N TRP A 258 -23.92 3.64 -7.99
CA TRP A 258 -24.03 4.85 -8.79
C TRP A 258 -25.16 4.77 -9.81
N ARG A 259 -25.51 3.57 -10.29
CA ARG A 259 -26.59 3.37 -11.28
C ARG A 259 -27.97 3.82 -10.76
N GLU A 260 -28.21 3.62 -9.47
CA GLU A 260 -29.49 3.92 -8.82
C GLU A 260 -29.44 5.21 -7.99
N GLN A 261 -28.27 5.58 -7.45
CA GLN A 261 -28.14 6.60 -6.41
C GLN A 261 -27.44 7.87 -6.85
N MET A 262 -26.79 7.89 -8.03
CA MET A 262 -26.18 9.09 -8.58
C MET A 262 -27.16 9.74 -9.57
N ASP A 263 -27.43 11.03 -9.36
CA ASP A 263 -28.26 11.74 -10.32
C ASP A 263 -27.56 11.87 -11.67
N ARG A 264 -28.35 12.11 -12.71
CA ARG A 264 -27.87 12.13 -14.10
C ARG A 264 -26.82 13.23 -14.34
N ALA A 265 -27.01 14.41 -13.77
CA ALA A 265 -26.12 15.53 -13.98
C ALA A 265 -24.74 15.26 -13.35
N ASP A 266 -24.71 14.73 -12.14
CA ASP A 266 -23.48 14.31 -11.45
C ASP A 266 -22.76 13.20 -12.21
N ARG A 267 -23.50 12.22 -12.74
CA ARG A 267 -22.94 11.12 -13.54
C ARG A 267 -22.30 11.66 -14.82
N GLU A 268 -23.03 12.48 -15.59
CA GLU A 268 -22.52 13.06 -16.82
C GLU A 268 -21.27 13.93 -16.56
N LEU A 269 -21.29 14.73 -15.49
CA LEU A 269 -20.13 15.52 -15.09
C LEU A 269 -18.93 14.66 -14.69
N PHE A 270 -19.15 13.62 -13.89
CA PHE A 270 -18.08 12.69 -13.52
C PHE A 270 -17.49 11.99 -14.75
N GLU A 271 -18.34 11.48 -15.64
CA GLU A 271 -17.93 10.76 -16.84
C GLU A 271 -17.28 11.67 -17.88
N SER A 272 -17.61 12.96 -17.94
CA SER A 272 -16.92 13.92 -18.79
C SER A 272 -15.45 14.12 -18.44
N ILE A 273 -15.09 13.91 -17.15
CA ILE A 273 -13.72 14.04 -16.62
C ILE A 273 -13.00 12.70 -16.59
N ALA A 274 -13.69 11.65 -16.18
CA ALA A 274 -13.12 10.35 -15.86
C ALA A 274 -13.43 9.25 -16.88
N GLY A 275 -14.20 9.54 -17.91
CA GLY A 275 -14.76 8.55 -18.83
C GLY A 275 -13.71 7.70 -19.55
N ASP A 276 -12.60 8.30 -19.98
CA ASP A 276 -11.51 7.54 -20.63
C ASP A 276 -10.89 6.54 -19.67
N LEU A 277 -10.58 6.95 -18.44
CA LEU A 277 -10.01 6.06 -17.44
C LEU A 277 -11.02 5.00 -16.98
N LEU A 278 -12.31 5.34 -16.85
CA LEU A 278 -13.36 4.37 -16.57
C LEU A 278 -13.38 3.26 -17.63
N ARG A 279 -13.35 3.62 -18.93
CA ARG A 279 -13.30 2.64 -20.02
C ARG A 279 -12.01 1.82 -20.02
N GLU A 280 -10.85 2.45 -19.84
CA GLU A 280 -9.57 1.76 -19.70
C GLU A 280 -9.59 0.73 -18.58
N LEU A 281 -10.22 1.07 -17.46
CA LEU A 281 -10.43 0.17 -16.33
C LEU A 281 -11.58 -0.84 -16.56
N GLY A 282 -12.27 -0.83 -17.72
CA GLY A 282 -13.38 -1.72 -18.05
C GLY A 282 -14.69 -1.41 -17.31
N TYR A 283 -14.84 -0.21 -16.77
CA TYR A 283 -16.13 0.25 -16.25
C TYR A 283 -17.01 0.78 -17.39
N ALA A 284 -18.29 0.38 -17.41
CA ALA A 284 -19.24 0.94 -18.37
C ALA A 284 -19.46 2.43 -18.18
N THR A 285 -19.63 3.16 -19.27
CA THR A 285 -20.00 4.57 -19.28
C THR A 285 -21.33 4.77 -20.03
N GLY A 286 -22.07 5.81 -19.69
CA GLY A 286 -23.38 6.08 -20.26
C GLY A 286 -24.48 5.12 -19.77
N ASP A 287 -25.58 5.03 -20.54
CA ASP A 287 -26.75 4.18 -20.21
C ASP A 287 -26.62 2.74 -20.73
N GLY A 288 -25.46 2.37 -21.28
CA GLY A 288 -25.23 1.02 -21.83
C GLY A 288 -25.17 -0.06 -20.75
N PRO A 289 -25.55 -1.32 -21.10
CA PRO A 289 -25.30 -2.45 -20.21
C PRO A 289 -23.79 -2.58 -20.03
N GLY A 290 -23.34 -2.46 -18.76
CA GLY A 290 -21.94 -2.65 -18.44
C GLY A 290 -21.54 -4.11 -18.64
N THR A 291 -20.36 -4.33 -19.19
CA THR A 291 -19.70 -5.61 -18.98
C THR A 291 -19.45 -5.76 -17.47
N GLU A 292 -19.90 -6.86 -16.89
CA GLU A 292 -19.56 -7.16 -15.50
C GLU A 292 -18.03 -7.14 -15.36
N PRO A 293 -17.49 -6.59 -14.26
CA PRO A 293 -16.07 -6.47 -14.08
C PRO A 293 -15.42 -7.87 -13.99
N ARG A 294 -14.75 -8.29 -15.05
CA ARG A 294 -13.84 -9.45 -15.01
C ARG A 294 -12.62 -9.08 -14.17
N ALA A 295 -12.03 -10.08 -13.51
CA ALA A 295 -10.73 -9.98 -12.87
C ALA A 295 -9.72 -9.30 -13.82
N ALA A 296 -8.87 -8.42 -13.30
CA ALA A 296 -7.90 -7.70 -14.10
C ALA A 296 -6.97 -8.69 -14.82
N GLU A 297 -6.90 -8.62 -16.14
CA GLU A 297 -5.84 -9.30 -16.89
C GLU A 297 -4.48 -8.78 -16.41
N GLU A 298 -3.57 -9.70 -16.13
CA GLU A 298 -2.20 -9.38 -15.71
C GLU A 298 -1.56 -8.43 -16.71
N ALA A 299 -1.19 -7.24 -16.24
CA ALA A 299 -0.20 -6.44 -16.92
C ALA A 299 1.15 -7.14 -16.71
N THR A 300 1.47 -8.10 -17.57
CA THR A 300 2.77 -8.75 -17.64
C THR A 300 3.82 -7.64 -17.83
N PRO A 301 4.78 -7.44 -16.95
CA PRO A 301 5.91 -6.58 -17.25
C PRO A 301 6.63 -7.21 -18.44
N ALA A 302 6.86 -6.43 -19.51
CA ALA A 302 7.66 -6.85 -20.64
C ALA A 302 9.01 -7.35 -20.10
N ALA A 303 9.24 -8.64 -20.23
CA ALA A 303 10.53 -9.24 -19.96
C ALA A 303 11.54 -8.58 -20.91
N THR A 304 12.39 -7.74 -20.38
CA THR A 304 13.58 -7.28 -21.06
C THR A 304 14.51 -8.48 -21.07
N GLU A 305 14.54 -9.21 -22.17
CA GLU A 305 15.61 -10.15 -22.46
C GLU A 305 16.92 -9.34 -22.46
N ALA A 306 17.68 -9.48 -21.39
CA ALA A 306 19.07 -9.06 -21.36
C ALA A 306 19.83 -10.10 -22.18
N GLU A 307 20.15 -9.77 -23.43
CA GLU A 307 21.15 -10.48 -24.23
C GLU A 307 22.47 -10.51 -23.43
N ALA A 308 22.87 -11.69 -23.02
CA ALA A 308 24.19 -11.94 -22.47
C ALA A 308 25.22 -11.78 -23.63
N PRO A 309 26.34 -11.04 -23.42
CA PRO A 309 27.37 -11.00 -24.43
C PRO A 309 28.04 -12.38 -24.56
N ALA A 310 28.13 -12.85 -25.83
CA ALA A 310 28.81 -14.08 -26.20
C ALA A 310 30.26 -14.08 -25.69
N ALA A 311 30.62 -15.15 -25.01
CA ALA A 311 32.00 -15.42 -24.62
C ALA A 311 32.82 -15.72 -25.90
N GLU A 312 33.77 -14.85 -26.22
CA GLU A 312 34.78 -15.04 -27.24
C GLU A 312 35.80 -16.08 -26.73
N GLU A 313 35.88 -17.22 -27.38
CA GLU A 313 36.89 -18.25 -27.18
C GLU A 313 38.28 -17.71 -27.51
N ALA A 314 39.15 -17.54 -26.52
CA ALA A 314 40.56 -17.29 -26.74
C ALA A 314 41.31 -18.62 -26.73
N THR A 315 41.83 -19.01 -27.89
CA THR A 315 42.77 -20.12 -28.12
C THR A 315 44.13 -19.81 -27.50
N PRO A 316 44.84 -20.78 -26.86
CA PRO A 316 46.13 -20.55 -26.26
C PRO A 316 47.26 -20.67 -27.30
N ALA A 317 48.15 -19.68 -27.38
CA ALA A 317 49.45 -19.81 -28.06
C ALA A 317 50.57 -19.89 -27.02
N ALA A 318 51.44 -20.86 -27.28
CA ALA A 318 52.51 -21.30 -26.40
C ALA A 318 53.78 -20.42 -26.49
N THR A 319 54.45 -20.41 -25.38
CA THR A 319 55.93 -20.50 -25.18
C THR A 319 56.87 -19.50 -25.87
N GLU A 320 57.60 -18.69 -25.10
CA GLU A 320 59.05 -18.92 -24.96
C GLU A 320 59.63 -18.01 -23.86
N ALA A 321 60.59 -18.60 -23.17
CA ALA A 321 61.32 -18.06 -22.04
C ALA A 321 62.45 -17.12 -22.50
N GLU A 322 62.75 -16.10 -21.72
CA GLU A 322 64.12 -15.68 -21.45
C GLU A 322 64.17 -14.67 -20.26
N ALA A 323 64.90 -15.02 -19.24
CA ALA A 323 65.51 -14.17 -18.24
C ALA A 323 67.02 -14.14 -18.57
N PRO A 324 67.91 -13.35 -17.95
CA PRO A 324 67.78 -12.32 -16.89
C PRO A 324 68.61 -11.06 -17.15
N ALA A 325 68.54 -10.05 -16.36
CA ALA A 325 69.70 -9.34 -15.79
C ALA A 325 69.31 -8.24 -14.81
N ALA A 326 70.02 -8.20 -13.71
CA ALA A 326 69.98 -7.25 -12.61
C ALA A 326 70.70 -5.94 -12.99
N GLU A 327 70.48 -4.96 -12.13
CA GLU A 327 71.37 -3.91 -11.55
C GLU A 327 70.50 -2.71 -11.22
N GLU A 328 70.31 -2.34 -9.98
CA GLU A 328 71.11 -1.62 -8.98
C GLU A 328 71.06 -0.08 -9.14
N GLU A 329 70.95 0.50 -7.98
CA GLU A 329 71.24 1.92 -7.59
C GLU A 329 70.14 2.97 -7.78
N ALA A 330 69.58 3.50 -6.72
CA ALA A 330 70.05 4.32 -5.61
C ALA A 330 69.72 5.81 -5.78
N SER A 331 69.12 6.34 -4.73
CA SER A 331 69.22 7.72 -4.22
C SER A 331 68.63 8.91 -4.97
N SER A 332 67.64 9.50 -4.49
CA SER A 332 67.63 10.75 -3.71
C SER A 332 66.27 11.05 -3.14
#